data_d1ad893fd264282d551d31247a3ddc16
#
_entry.id   d1ad893fd264282d551d31247a3ddc16
#
_cell.length_a   1.000
_cell.length_b   1.000
_cell.length_c   1.000
_cell.angle_alpha   90.00
_cell.angle_beta   90.00
_cell.angle_gamma   90.00
#
_symmetry.space_group_name_H-M   'P 1'
#
loop_
_entity.id
_entity.type
_entity.pdbx_description
1 polymer ?
#
loop_
_entity_poly.entity_id
_entity_poly.type
_entity_poly.pdbx_seq_one_letter_code
_entity_poly.pdbx_strand_id
1 'polypeptide(L)'
;KFTTAHGKLNLPAEYGLSWMLPKIVGLGRANDLLLTSRVFTSDEALTLGFVNQIFEPAELVAQTVAYAHQLITSVSPNSLRQTRWQIYKDLHRDVASAVIESERLIEDMAMEEDFKEGIAALVEKRPPDWPSIK
;
A
#
# COMPACT_ATOMS: atom_id res chain seq x y z
N LYS A 1 1.45 -8.37 18.40
CA LYS A 1 1.75 -7.16 19.17
C LYS A 1 2.82 -6.34 18.46
N PHE A 2 2.74 -5.01 18.57
CA PHE A 2 3.65 -4.04 17.97
C PHE A 2 4.25 -3.12 19.01
N THR A 3 5.40 -2.58 18.75
CA THR A 3 6.03 -1.49 19.52
C THR A 3 7.03 -0.78 18.62
N THR A 4 7.23 0.51 18.82
CA THR A 4 8.29 1.28 18.16
C THR A 4 9.65 1.10 18.86
N ALA A 5 9.64 0.70 20.13
CA ALA A 5 10.77 0.37 20.99
C ALA A 5 11.87 1.46 21.17
N HIS A 6 12.15 2.26 20.13
CA HIS A 6 13.27 3.21 20.07
C HIS A 6 13.38 4.15 21.28
N GLY A 7 12.26 4.68 21.78
CA GLY A 7 12.26 5.59 22.93
C GLY A 7 12.79 4.95 24.23
N LYS A 8 12.61 3.63 24.37
CA LYS A 8 13.13 2.88 25.52
C LYS A 8 14.62 2.56 25.41
N LEU A 9 15.20 2.74 24.22
CA LEU A 9 16.59 2.46 23.92
C LEU A 9 17.45 3.72 23.76
N ASN A 10 16.89 4.89 24.10
CA ASN A 10 17.53 6.19 23.87
C ASN A 10 17.87 6.45 22.39
N LEU A 11 16.99 5.98 21.48
CA LEU A 11 17.11 6.17 20.04
C LEU A 11 15.98 7.08 19.52
N PRO A 12 16.21 7.86 18.47
CA PRO A 12 15.14 8.58 17.79
C PRO A 12 14.25 7.63 16.98
N ALA A 13 13.13 8.12 16.47
CA ALA A 13 12.32 7.36 15.53
C ALA A 13 13.12 7.08 14.24
N GLU A 14 13.35 5.81 13.96
CA GLU A 14 14.23 5.33 12.88
C GLU A 14 13.46 5.10 11.58
N TYR A 15 14.19 4.90 10.48
CA TYR A 15 13.67 4.48 9.16
C TYR A 15 12.53 5.35 8.61
N GLY A 16 12.48 6.63 8.97
CA GLY A 16 11.43 7.56 8.53
C GLY A 16 10.09 7.36 9.25
N LEU A 17 10.06 6.65 10.37
CA LEU A 17 8.85 6.36 11.11
C LEU A 17 8.17 7.64 11.63
N SER A 18 8.94 8.65 12.04
CA SER A 18 8.43 9.97 12.45
C SER A 18 7.72 10.74 11.33
N TRP A 19 8.06 10.46 10.08
CA TRP A 19 7.42 11.07 8.92
C TRP A 19 6.22 10.25 8.42
N MET A 20 6.35 8.92 8.38
CA MET A 20 5.35 8.03 7.82
C MET A 20 4.17 7.78 8.78
N LEU A 21 4.44 7.52 10.06
CA LEU A 21 3.40 7.12 11.00
C LEU A 21 2.30 8.17 11.17
N PRO A 22 2.61 9.49 11.29
CA PRO A 22 1.58 10.53 11.34
C PRO A 22 0.66 10.57 10.12
N LYS A 23 1.15 10.16 8.95
CA LYS A 23 0.35 10.09 7.72
C LYS A 23 -0.59 8.89 7.69
N ILE A 24 -0.23 7.81 8.38
CA ILE A 24 -1.04 6.59 8.45
C ILE A 24 -2.12 6.70 9.53
N VAL A 25 -1.72 7.07 10.77
CA VAL A 25 -2.62 7.01 11.93
C VAL A 25 -3.06 8.38 12.45
N GLY A 26 -2.59 9.46 11.84
CA GLY A 26 -2.79 10.84 12.29
C GLY A 26 -1.80 11.26 13.37
N LEU A 27 -1.56 12.59 13.47
CA LEU A 27 -0.50 13.16 14.32
C LEU A 27 -0.67 12.83 15.81
N GLY A 28 -1.88 12.91 16.33
CA GLY A 28 -2.14 12.65 17.74
C GLY A 28 -1.80 11.21 18.16
N ARG A 29 -2.25 10.24 17.37
CA ARG A 29 -1.99 8.81 17.62
C ARG A 29 -0.52 8.45 17.37
N ALA A 30 0.10 9.05 16.35
CA ALA A 30 1.53 8.87 16.10
C ALA A 30 2.37 9.37 17.27
N ASN A 31 2.05 10.53 17.83
CA ASN A 31 2.73 11.06 19.02
C ASN A 31 2.62 10.08 20.21
N ASP A 32 1.42 9.56 20.49
CA ASP A 32 1.26 8.57 21.55
C ASP A 32 2.17 7.34 21.33
N LEU A 33 2.13 6.75 20.15
CA LEU A 33 2.91 5.55 19.84
C LEU A 33 4.43 5.80 19.84
N LEU A 34 4.88 6.93 19.27
CA LEU A 34 6.29 7.24 19.12
C LEU A 34 6.92 7.70 20.44
N LEU A 35 6.24 8.58 21.19
CA LEU A 35 6.81 9.13 22.41
C LEU A 35 6.78 8.14 23.57
N THR A 36 5.74 7.30 23.65
CA THR A 36 5.63 6.32 24.73
C THR A 36 6.39 5.03 24.43
N SER A 37 6.62 4.71 23.16
CA SER A 37 7.12 3.40 22.71
C SER A 37 6.39 2.23 23.38
N ARG A 38 5.11 2.41 23.67
CA ARG A 38 4.26 1.39 24.28
C ARG A 38 4.01 0.21 23.34
N VAL A 39 3.66 -0.91 23.92
CA VAL A 39 3.16 -2.05 23.18
C VAL A 39 1.68 -1.82 22.86
N PHE A 40 1.26 -2.18 21.64
CA PHE A 40 -0.13 -2.19 21.22
C PHE A 40 -0.47 -3.49 20.49
N THR A 41 -1.76 -3.84 20.47
CA THR A 41 -2.25 -5.12 19.93
C THR A 41 -2.51 -5.03 18.42
N SER A 42 -2.75 -6.17 17.78
CA SER A 42 -3.22 -6.25 16.40
C SER A 42 -4.58 -5.57 16.21
N ASP A 43 -5.50 -5.73 17.15
CA ASP A 43 -6.83 -5.09 17.10
C ASP A 43 -6.72 -3.56 17.15
N GLU A 44 -5.86 -3.05 18.03
CA GLU A 44 -5.56 -1.63 18.07
C GLU A 44 -4.90 -1.16 16.78
N ALA A 45 -3.95 -1.93 16.23
CA ALA A 45 -3.31 -1.62 14.97
C ALA A 45 -4.30 -1.55 13.80
N LEU A 46 -5.30 -2.45 13.77
CA LEU A 46 -6.40 -2.41 12.80
C LEU A 46 -7.28 -1.17 12.99
N THR A 47 -7.67 -0.87 14.22
CA THR A 47 -8.48 0.31 14.56
C THR A 47 -7.78 1.63 14.19
N LEU A 48 -6.46 1.66 14.31
CA LEU A 48 -5.62 2.80 13.94
C LEU A 48 -5.39 2.92 12.42
N GLY A 49 -5.72 1.92 11.64
CA GLY A 49 -5.39 1.84 10.21
C GLY A 49 -3.90 1.55 9.94
N PHE A 50 -3.19 1.06 10.93
CA PHE A 50 -1.78 0.68 10.80
C PHE A 50 -1.61 -0.65 10.05
N VAL A 51 -2.55 -1.57 10.20
CA VAL A 51 -2.67 -2.80 9.41
C VAL A 51 -4.03 -2.86 8.75
N ASN A 52 -4.13 -3.54 7.61
CA ASN A 52 -5.36 -3.64 6.83
C ASN A 52 -6.26 -4.78 7.29
N GLN A 53 -5.66 -5.86 7.78
CA GLN A 53 -6.35 -7.08 8.21
C GLN A 53 -5.59 -7.76 9.34
N ILE A 54 -6.30 -8.55 10.12
CA ILE A 54 -5.72 -9.44 11.13
C ILE A 54 -6.26 -10.85 10.92
N PHE A 55 -5.43 -11.84 11.19
CA PHE A 55 -5.74 -13.25 11.03
C PHE A 55 -5.28 -14.02 12.26
N GLU A 56 -5.84 -15.20 12.47
CA GLU A 56 -5.31 -16.13 13.43
C GLU A 56 -3.85 -16.50 13.05
N PRO A 57 -2.95 -16.66 14.03
CA PRO A 57 -1.53 -16.91 13.77
C PRO A 57 -1.25 -18.05 12.78
N ALA A 58 -2.04 -19.12 12.86
CA ALA A 58 -1.88 -20.27 11.96
C ALA A 58 -2.28 -19.99 10.51
N GLU A 59 -3.12 -18.98 10.28
CA GLU A 59 -3.67 -18.63 8.97
C GLU A 59 -2.94 -17.45 8.30
N LEU A 60 -2.20 -16.65 9.07
CA LEU A 60 -1.60 -15.40 8.62
C LEU A 60 -0.86 -15.54 7.28
N VAL A 61 0.02 -16.52 7.16
CA VAL A 61 0.83 -16.72 5.95
C VAL A 61 -0.06 -17.13 4.77
N ALA A 62 -0.96 -18.07 4.96
CA ALA A 62 -1.85 -18.56 3.90
C ALA A 62 -2.77 -17.45 3.39
N GLN A 63 -3.37 -16.66 4.28
CA GLN A 63 -4.23 -15.53 3.92
C GLN A 63 -3.47 -14.40 3.24
N THR A 64 -2.23 -14.12 3.68
CA THR A 64 -1.37 -13.12 3.04
C THR A 64 -0.99 -13.54 1.63
N VAL A 65 -0.64 -14.81 1.42
CA VAL A 65 -0.35 -15.36 0.09
C VAL A 65 -1.58 -15.32 -0.80
N ALA A 66 -2.76 -15.68 -0.28
CA ALA A 66 -4.01 -15.62 -1.03
C ALA A 66 -4.33 -14.19 -1.47
N TYR A 67 -4.15 -13.20 -0.59
CA TYR A 67 -4.30 -11.79 -0.93
C TYR A 67 -3.31 -11.33 -2.01
N ALA A 68 -2.04 -11.69 -1.88
CA ALA A 68 -1.03 -11.37 -2.89
C ALA A 68 -1.36 -12.03 -4.24
N HIS A 69 -1.82 -13.28 -4.22
CA HIS A 69 -2.25 -13.99 -5.43
C HIS A 69 -3.44 -13.30 -6.09
N GLN A 70 -4.43 -12.86 -5.31
CA GLN A 70 -5.56 -12.09 -5.82
C GLN A 70 -5.10 -10.80 -6.53
N LEU A 71 -4.14 -10.08 -5.95
CA LEU A 71 -3.60 -8.87 -6.56
C LEU A 71 -2.98 -9.15 -7.93
N ILE A 72 -2.08 -10.12 -8.01
CA ILE A 72 -1.34 -10.40 -9.27
C ILE A 72 -2.23 -11.04 -10.36
N THR A 73 -3.34 -11.67 -9.99
CA THR A 73 -4.28 -12.23 -10.97
C THR A 73 -5.34 -11.24 -11.44
N SER A 74 -5.70 -10.27 -10.59
CA SER A 74 -6.81 -9.35 -10.90
C SER A 74 -6.35 -7.98 -11.41
N VAL A 75 -5.11 -7.58 -11.14
CA VAL A 75 -4.62 -6.24 -11.43
C VAL A 75 -3.37 -6.32 -12.32
N SER A 76 -3.33 -5.50 -13.40
CA SER A 76 -2.16 -5.44 -14.27
C SER A 76 -0.90 -5.14 -13.46
N PRO A 77 0.20 -5.90 -13.66
CA PRO A 77 1.48 -5.68 -12.99
C PRO A 77 2.02 -4.28 -13.21
N ASN A 78 1.86 -3.73 -14.42
CA ASN A 78 2.27 -2.36 -14.70
C ASN A 78 1.43 -1.34 -13.92
N SER A 79 0.11 -1.54 -13.84
CA SER A 79 -0.78 -0.69 -13.02
C SER A 79 -0.38 -0.72 -11.55
N LEU A 80 -0.13 -1.90 -10.97
CA LEU A 80 0.36 -2.03 -9.58
C LEU A 80 1.66 -1.25 -9.37
N ARG A 81 2.62 -1.39 -10.30
CA ARG A 81 3.91 -0.70 -10.24
C ARG A 81 3.74 0.82 -10.30
N GLN A 82 3.00 1.32 -11.28
CA GLN A 82 2.83 2.76 -11.48
C GLN A 82 2.03 3.40 -10.34
N THR A 83 0.91 2.79 -9.94
CA THR A 83 0.11 3.29 -8.81
C THR A 83 0.92 3.34 -7.52
N ARG A 84 1.72 2.30 -7.24
CA ARG A 84 2.61 2.30 -6.07
C ARG A 84 3.61 3.47 -6.14
N TRP A 85 4.20 3.73 -7.30
CA TRP A 85 5.11 4.86 -7.48
C TRP A 85 4.39 6.20 -7.30
N GLN A 86 3.18 6.38 -7.86
CA GLN A 86 2.38 7.59 -7.68
C GLN A 86 2.11 7.84 -6.20
N ILE A 87 1.60 6.86 -5.45
CA ILE A 87 1.31 7.00 -4.01
C ILE A 87 2.51 7.59 -3.24
N TYR A 88 3.71 7.03 -3.41
CA TYR A 88 4.89 7.52 -2.68
C TYR A 88 5.43 8.85 -3.21
N LYS A 89 5.38 9.07 -4.50
CA LYS A 89 5.84 10.30 -5.14
C LYS A 89 4.94 11.49 -4.79
N ASP A 90 3.64 11.26 -4.77
CA ASP A 90 2.64 12.29 -4.52
C ASP A 90 2.56 12.73 -3.05
N LEU A 91 3.16 11.98 -2.13
CA LEU A 91 3.39 12.45 -0.77
C LEU A 91 4.29 13.72 -0.70
N HIS A 92 5.00 14.04 -1.77
CA HIS A 92 5.93 15.16 -1.86
C HIS A 92 5.54 16.20 -2.93
N ARG A 93 4.33 16.12 -3.49
CA ARG A 93 3.85 16.97 -4.56
C ARG A 93 2.56 17.70 -4.20
N ASP A 94 2.27 18.73 -4.96
CA ASP A 94 0.94 19.34 -5.04
C ASP A 94 0.02 18.54 -5.97
N VAL A 95 -1.27 18.75 -5.81
CA VAL A 95 -2.29 18.00 -6.56
C VAL A 95 -2.25 18.27 -8.07
N ALA A 96 -1.91 19.49 -8.50
CA ALA A 96 -1.86 19.82 -9.93
C ALA A 96 -0.74 19.03 -10.63
N SER A 97 0.46 18.99 -10.02
CA SER A 97 1.57 18.17 -10.51
C SER A 97 1.25 16.68 -10.54
N ALA A 98 0.49 16.17 -9.55
CA ALA A 98 0.05 14.77 -9.52
C ALA A 98 -0.93 14.46 -10.66
N VAL A 99 -1.88 15.38 -10.95
CA VAL A 99 -2.83 15.24 -12.06
C VAL A 99 -2.11 15.22 -13.41
N ILE A 100 -1.22 16.17 -13.66
CA ILE A 100 -0.44 16.22 -14.93
C ILE A 100 0.34 14.92 -15.16
N GLU A 101 0.99 14.39 -14.12
CA GLU A 101 1.71 13.12 -14.23
C GLU A 101 0.77 11.94 -14.50
N SER A 102 -0.42 11.92 -13.85
CA SER A 102 -1.39 10.85 -14.08
C SER A 102 -1.97 10.87 -15.49
N GLU A 103 -2.21 12.05 -16.07
CA GLU A 103 -2.64 12.19 -17.46
C GLU A 103 -1.60 11.62 -18.43
N ARG A 104 -0.32 11.97 -18.24
CA ARG A 104 0.77 11.41 -19.03
C ARG A 104 0.86 9.88 -18.91
N LEU A 105 0.75 9.35 -17.70
CA LEU A 105 0.76 7.90 -17.47
C LEU A 105 -0.43 7.19 -18.12
N ILE A 106 -1.62 7.81 -18.15
CA ILE A 106 -2.77 7.28 -18.85
C ILE A 106 -2.50 7.18 -20.35
N GLU A 107 -1.95 8.24 -20.96
CA GLU A 107 -1.61 8.23 -22.38
C GLU A 107 -0.61 7.11 -22.72
N ASP A 108 0.45 6.96 -21.95
CA ASP A 108 1.47 5.93 -22.13
C ASP A 108 0.86 4.51 -21.97
N MET A 109 0.14 4.29 -20.85
CA MET A 109 -0.38 2.96 -20.48
C MET A 109 -1.56 2.52 -21.35
N ALA A 110 -2.36 3.44 -21.91
CA ALA A 110 -3.46 3.12 -22.80
C ALA A 110 -3.00 2.49 -24.13
N MET A 111 -1.72 2.63 -24.47
CA MET A 111 -1.12 2.00 -25.66
C MET A 111 -0.60 0.59 -25.42
N GLU A 112 -0.53 0.15 -24.15
CA GLU A 112 0.01 -1.16 -23.79
C GLU A 112 -0.99 -2.31 -23.99
N GLU A 113 -0.47 -3.52 -24.18
CA GLU A 113 -1.29 -4.73 -24.36
C GLU A 113 -2.10 -5.06 -23.10
N ASP A 114 -1.58 -4.80 -21.91
CA ASP A 114 -2.31 -4.97 -20.65
C ASP A 114 -3.60 -4.13 -20.61
N PHE A 115 -3.60 -2.93 -21.20
CA PHE A 115 -4.81 -2.10 -21.29
C PHE A 115 -5.88 -2.75 -22.18
N LYS A 116 -5.49 -3.29 -23.33
CA LYS A 116 -6.39 -4.00 -24.25
C LYS A 116 -6.96 -5.25 -23.60
N GLU A 117 -6.11 -6.03 -22.93
CA GLU A 117 -6.54 -7.22 -22.20
C GLU A 117 -7.49 -6.86 -21.05
N GLY A 118 -7.20 -5.81 -20.28
CA GLY A 118 -8.08 -5.34 -19.21
C GLY A 118 -9.47 -4.99 -19.70
N ILE A 119 -9.58 -4.29 -20.85
CA ILE A 119 -10.86 -3.97 -21.47
C ILE A 119 -11.57 -5.25 -21.93
N ALA A 120 -10.86 -6.15 -22.63
CA ALA A 120 -11.44 -7.40 -23.14
C ALA A 120 -11.99 -8.26 -21.98
N ALA A 121 -11.19 -8.46 -20.94
CA ALA A 121 -11.58 -9.21 -19.75
C ALA A 121 -12.83 -8.63 -19.07
N LEU A 122 -12.89 -7.29 -18.95
CA LEU A 122 -14.04 -6.60 -18.37
C LEU A 122 -15.32 -6.79 -19.20
N VAL A 123 -15.24 -6.63 -20.52
CA VAL A 123 -16.39 -6.80 -21.45
C VAL A 123 -16.86 -8.26 -21.47
N GLU A 124 -15.93 -9.20 -21.51
CA GLU A 124 -16.21 -10.64 -21.57
C GLU A 124 -16.54 -11.24 -20.19
N LYS A 125 -16.41 -10.47 -19.12
CA LYS A 125 -16.64 -10.90 -17.72
C LYS A 125 -15.82 -12.13 -17.31
N ARG A 126 -14.57 -12.16 -17.72
CA ARG A 126 -13.60 -13.21 -17.37
C ARG A 126 -12.42 -12.65 -16.60
N PRO A 127 -11.64 -13.48 -15.91
CA PRO A 127 -10.35 -13.07 -15.37
C PRO A 127 -9.41 -12.60 -16.50
N PRO A 128 -8.58 -11.56 -16.24
CA PRO A 128 -7.57 -11.13 -17.20
C PRO A 128 -6.40 -12.10 -17.28
N ASP A 129 -5.76 -12.15 -18.45
CA ASP A 129 -4.52 -12.90 -18.69
C ASP A 129 -3.42 -11.92 -19.11
N TRP A 130 -2.74 -11.35 -18.12
CA TRP A 130 -1.83 -10.22 -18.32
C TRP A 130 -0.62 -10.54 -19.20
N PRO A 131 -0.49 -9.95 -20.40
CA PRO A 131 0.64 -10.19 -21.30
C PRO A 131 1.99 -9.80 -20.71
N SER A 132 2.04 -8.79 -19.86
CA SER A 132 3.28 -8.30 -19.22
C SER A 132 3.92 -9.28 -18.23
N ILE A 133 3.23 -10.38 -17.88
CA ILE A 133 3.78 -11.44 -17.01
C ILE A 133 4.41 -12.58 -17.84
N LYS A 134 4.13 -12.62 -19.13
CA LYS A 134 4.63 -13.64 -20.07
C LYS A 134 5.93 -13.17 -20.68
#